data_e0da7d02be122ce7ed17da133982a549
#
_entry.id   e0da7d02be122ce7ed17da133982a549
#
_cell.length_a   1.000
_cell.length_b   1.000
_cell.length_c   1.000
_cell.angle_alpha   90.00
_cell.angle_beta   90.00
_cell.angle_gamma   90.00
#
_symmetry.space_group_name_H-M   'P 1'
#
loop_
_entity.id
_entity.type
_entity.pdbx_description
1 polymer ?
#
loop_
_entity_poly.entity_id
_entity_poly.type
_entity_poly.pdbx_seq_one_letter_code
_entity_poly.pdbx_strand_id
1 'polypeptide(L)'
;TCDHCGVEVTEKKVRRERSGHITLVVPVVHIWYIRSLPNKIGYLLGLPTKKLEMVIYYERYVVINPAGIQAQVDNEVKDLERGDILTEDQYNDIIEKLPEGNQMLDDKDPNKFVAKMGAEAIYDLLADLDLDSLANSLRDRAFNENSQQRKNEALKRLQVVESFRSAKDINKPENMIIKVLPVIPPELRPLIPLDGGRFATSDVNDLYRRVIIRNNRLKRLKEIKAPDVILRNEKRMLQEAVDSLLDNSRKSTAVKSDANRALKSLSDSLKGKQGRFRQNLLGKRVDYSARSVIVVGPELNMGEC
;
A
#
# COMPACT_ATOMS: atom_id res chain seq x y z
N THR A 1 10.83 -13.26 32.48
CA THR A 1 10.86 -11.82 32.15
C THR A 1 11.90 -11.10 32.99
N CYS A 2 12.51 -10.05 32.46
CA CYS A 2 13.42 -9.20 33.19
C CYS A 2 12.63 -8.32 34.18
N ASP A 3 12.99 -8.33 35.45
CA ASP A 3 12.28 -7.58 36.49
C ASP A 3 12.40 -6.05 36.33
N HIS A 4 13.44 -5.57 35.62
CA HIS A 4 13.68 -4.15 35.42
C HIS A 4 12.98 -3.56 34.18
N CYS A 5 12.88 -4.32 33.09
CA CYS A 5 12.35 -3.80 31.82
C CYS A 5 11.15 -4.58 31.26
N GLY A 6 10.72 -5.65 31.92
CA GLY A 6 9.59 -6.49 31.51
C GLY A 6 9.80 -7.27 30.22
N VAL A 7 11.03 -7.26 29.66
CA VAL A 7 11.34 -8.00 28.43
C VAL A 7 11.49 -9.49 28.73
N GLU A 8 10.92 -10.32 27.89
CA GLU A 8 11.06 -11.78 27.96
C GLU A 8 12.51 -12.19 27.69
N VAL A 9 13.11 -12.97 28.60
CA VAL A 9 14.45 -13.54 28.42
C VAL A 9 14.31 -14.81 27.57
N THR A 10 14.85 -14.76 26.36
CA THR A 10 14.75 -15.82 25.36
C THR A 10 16.10 -16.04 24.67
N GLU A 11 16.18 -17.06 23.83
CA GLU A 11 17.37 -17.33 23.02
C GLU A 11 17.65 -16.18 22.03
N LYS A 12 18.94 -15.97 21.71
CA LYS A 12 19.38 -14.96 20.73
C LYS A 12 18.70 -15.10 19.36
N LYS A 13 18.38 -16.32 18.96
CA LYS A 13 17.71 -16.66 17.68
C LYS A 13 16.36 -15.95 17.52
N VAL A 14 15.63 -15.77 18.60
CA VAL A 14 14.33 -15.09 18.62
C VAL A 14 14.41 -13.66 18.04
N ARG A 15 15.51 -12.96 18.23
CA ARG A 15 15.71 -11.60 17.68
C ARG A 15 15.72 -11.57 16.14
N ARG A 16 15.98 -12.69 15.48
CA ARG A 16 15.93 -12.84 14.00
C ARG A 16 14.59 -13.29 13.49
N GLU A 17 13.84 -14.03 14.29
CA GLU A 17 12.63 -14.74 13.85
C GLU A 17 11.35 -14.06 14.31
N ARG A 18 11.34 -13.42 15.49
CA ARG A 18 10.15 -12.81 16.06
C ARG A 18 9.81 -11.50 15.34
N SER A 19 8.72 -11.50 14.62
CA SER A 19 8.13 -10.30 14.03
C SER A 19 7.18 -9.61 15.01
N GLY A 20 7.10 -8.28 14.93
CA GLY A 20 6.08 -7.49 15.60
C GLY A 20 4.97 -7.07 14.65
N HIS A 21 4.02 -6.28 15.14
CA HIS A 21 2.97 -5.67 14.33
C HIS A 21 2.58 -4.29 14.85
N ILE A 22 2.02 -3.49 13.96
CA ILE A 22 1.42 -2.19 14.28
C ILE A 22 -0.02 -2.24 13.79
N THR A 23 -0.99 -2.20 14.73
CA THR A 23 -2.40 -2.05 14.38
C THR A 23 -2.66 -0.61 13.98
N LEU A 24 -3.09 -0.40 12.74
CA LEU A 24 -3.38 0.93 12.22
C LEU A 24 -4.78 1.36 12.65
N VAL A 25 -4.90 2.63 13.05
CA VAL A 25 -6.18 3.25 13.47
C VAL A 25 -7.14 3.40 12.28
N VAL A 26 -6.59 3.51 11.07
CA VAL A 26 -7.30 3.56 9.80
C VAL A 26 -6.56 2.65 8.83
N PRO A 27 -7.26 1.84 8.03
CA PRO A 27 -6.61 1.03 7.01
C PRO A 27 -5.86 1.91 6.01
N VAL A 28 -4.84 1.36 5.39
CA VAL A 28 -4.04 2.01 4.34
C VAL A 28 -3.92 1.11 3.11
N VAL A 29 -3.84 1.72 1.94
CA VAL A 29 -3.66 0.98 0.69
C VAL A 29 -2.19 0.65 0.49
N HIS A 30 -1.88 -0.57 0.08
CA HIS A 30 -0.50 -0.97 -0.20
C HIS A 30 -0.02 -0.34 -1.51
N ILE A 31 1.04 0.47 -1.46
CA ILE A 31 1.55 1.25 -2.59
C ILE A 31 1.91 0.41 -3.83
N TRP A 32 2.32 -0.84 -3.67
CA TRP A 32 2.64 -1.71 -4.80
C TRP A 32 1.44 -2.01 -5.69
N TYR A 33 0.23 -2.02 -5.15
CA TYR A 33 -0.99 -2.29 -5.91
C TYR A 33 -1.61 -1.06 -6.55
N ILE A 34 -1.11 0.15 -6.20
CA ILE A 34 -1.54 1.42 -6.79
C ILE A 34 -0.57 1.84 -7.90
N ARG A 35 0.73 1.85 -7.58
CA ARG A 35 1.79 2.41 -8.44
C ARG A 35 2.58 1.39 -9.24
N SER A 36 2.19 0.12 -9.23
CA SER A 36 2.71 -0.86 -10.19
C SER A 36 1.98 -0.78 -11.52
N LEU A 37 2.64 -1.15 -12.59
CA LEU A 37 2.00 -1.33 -13.89
C LEU A 37 1.90 -2.84 -14.17
N PRO A 38 0.71 -3.38 -14.40
CA PRO A 38 -0.60 -2.73 -14.35
C PRO A 38 -1.07 -2.41 -12.92
N ASN A 39 -1.83 -1.32 -12.76
CA ASN A 39 -2.46 -0.96 -11.48
C ASN A 39 -3.57 -1.96 -11.14
N LYS A 40 -3.33 -2.85 -10.17
CA LYS A 40 -4.25 -3.96 -9.88
C LYS A 40 -5.58 -3.48 -9.31
N ILE A 41 -5.57 -2.53 -8.37
CA ILE A 41 -6.78 -1.97 -7.78
C ILE A 41 -7.60 -1.22 -8.84
N GLY A 42 -6.93 -0.39 -9.64
CA GLY A 42 -7.58 0.34 -10.73
C GLY A 42 -8.21 -0.59 -11.77
N TYR A 43 -7.56 -1.72 -12.10
CA TYR A 43 -8.10 -2.71 -13.02
C TYR A 43 -9.31 -3.47 -12.45
N LEU A 44 -9.30 -3.80 -11.16
CA LEU A 44 -10.47 -4.42 -10.52
C LEU A 44 -11.66 -3.46 -10.48
N LEU A 45 -11.45 -2.24 -10.02
CA LEU A 45 -12.52 -1.26 -9.85
C LEU A 45 -12.90 -0.53 -11.15
N GLY A 46 -12.10 -0.64 -12.22
CA GLY A 46 -12.33 0.10 -13.47
C GLY A 46 -12.00 1.58 -13.36
N LEU A 47 -11.20 1.97 -12.37
CA LEU A 47 -10.85 3.37 -12.11
C LEU A 47 -9.47 3.72 -12.69
N PRO A 48 -9.33 4.86 -13.39
CA PRO A 48 -8.03 5.37 -13.80
C PRO A 48 -7.12 5.65 -12.60
N THR A 49 -5.82 5.39 -12.74
CA THR A 49 -4.83 5.54 -11.66
C THR A 49 -4.88 6.92 -11.00
N LYS A 50 -5.00 7.99 -11.81
CA LYS A 50 -5.07 9.36 -11.28
C LYS A 50 -6.30 9.59 -10.40
N LYS A 51 -7.47 9.10 -10.82
CA LYS A 51 -8.71 9.19 -10.05
C LYS A 51 -8.61 8.39 -8.74
N LEU A 52 -8.03 7.17 -8.82
CA LEU A 52 -7.80 6.33 -7.66
C LEU A 52 -6.86 6.99 -6.64
N GLU A 53 -5.77 7.59 -7.09
CA GLU A 53 -4.83 8.32 -6.22
C GLU A 53 -5.53 9.48 -5.48
N MET A 54 -6.38 10.27 -6.16
CA MET A 54 -7.15 11.34 -5.50
C MET A 54 -8.01 10.83 -4.35
N VAL A 55 -8.64 9.66 -4.51
CA VAL A 55 -9.44 9.05 -3.44
C VAL A 55 -8.56 8.58 -2.30
N ILE A 56 -7.47 7.87 -2.59
CA ILE A 56 -6.56 7.28 -1.59
C ILE A 56 -5.88 8.36 -0.73
N TYR A 57 -5.49 9.47 -1.35
CA TYR A 57 -4.84 10.58 -0.65
C TYR A 57 -5.80 11.64 -0.11
N TYR A 58 -7.11 11.29 0.01
CA TYR A 58 -8.14 12.12 0.66
C TYR A 58 -8.41 13.47 -0.03
N GLU A 59 -8.27 13.53 -1.37
CA GLU A 59 -8.61 14.71 -2.16
C GLU A 59 -10.05 14.68 -2.69
N ARG A 60 -10.60 13.48 -2.92
CA ARG A 60 -11.91 13.26 -3.52
C ARG A 60 -12.66 12.16 -2.81
N TYR A 61 -14.01 12.26 -2.86
CA TYR A 61 -14.90 11.18 -2.42
C TYR A 61 -15.15 10.19 -3.56
N VAL A 62 -15.37 8.92 -3.22
CA VAL A 62 -15.88 7.91 -4.14
C VAL A 62 -17.22 7.39 -3.63
N VAL A 63 -18.17 7.24 -4.55
CA VAL A 63 -19.52 6.74 -4.25
C VAL A 63 -19.46 5.22 -4.06
N ILE A 64 -19.90 4.77 -2.89
CA ILE A 64 -20.02 3.34 -2.56
C ILE A 64 -21.45 2.88 -2.83
N ASN A 65 -22.43 3.64 -2.33
CA ASN A 65 -23.85 3.41 -2.58
C ASN A 65 -24.50 4.70 -3.08
N PRO A 66 -24.99 4.76 -4.33
CA PRO A 66 -25.59 5.95 -4.90
C PRO A 66 -27.02 6.23 -4.41
N ALA A 67 -27.72 5.25 -3.83
CA ALA A 67 -29.12 5.35 -3.37
C ALA A 67 -30.10 5.94 -4.43
N GLY A 68 -29.81 5.79 -5.73
CA GLY A 68 -30.64 6.33 -6.81
C GLY A 68 -30.63 7.85 -6.93
N ILE A 69 -29.61 8.54 -6.44
CA ILE A 69 -29.53 10.00 -6.43
C ILE A 69 -28.96 10.52 -7.74
N GLN A 70 -29.56 11.60 -8.24
CA GLN A 70 -29.03 12.39 -9.35
C GLN A 70 -28.17 13.54 -8.82
N ALA A 71 -27.01 13.72 -9.42
CA ALA A 71 -26.12 14.82 -9.08
C ALA A 71 -25.53 15.49 -10.33
N GLN A 72 -25.15 16.74 -10.19
CA GLN A 72 -24.43 17.46 -11.22
C GLN A 72 -22.94 17.10 -11.13
N VAL A 73 -22.48 16.29 -12.09
CA VAL A 73 -21.08 15.89 -12.23
C VAL A 73 -20.57 16.34 -13.58
N ASP A 74 -19.44 17.03 -13.65
CA ASP A 74 -18.82 17.55 -14.89
C ASP A 74 -19.79 18.42 -15.75
N ASN A 75 -20.63 19.26 -15.10
CA ASN A 75 -21.67 20.13 -15.69
C ASN A 75 -22.88 19.41 -16.32
N GLU A 76 -23.01 18.12 -16.12
CA GLU A 76 -24.18 17.35 -16.53
C GLU A 76 -24.89 16.76 -15.32
N VAL A 77 -26.23 16.76 -15.36
CA VAL A 77 -27.04 16.05 -14.36
C VAL A 77 -27.12 14.59 -14.78
N LYS A 78 -26.54 13.71 -13.99
CA LYS A 78 -26.57 12.26 -14.24
C LYS A 78 -26.94 11.48 -12.99
N ASP A 79 -27.46 10.29 -13.19
CA ASP A 79 -27.59 9.32 -12.12
C ASP A 79 -26.21 8.93 -11.62
N LEU A 80 -26.02 8.99 -10.30
CA LEU A 80 -24.77 8.56 -9.70
C LEU A 80 -24.62 7.04 -9.80
N GLU A 81 -23.44 6.62 -10.16
CA GLU A 81 -23.08 5.20 -10.19
C GLU A 81 -22.05 4.89 -9.09
N ARG A 82 -22.02 3.63 -8.70
CA ARG A 82 -20.97 3.13 -7.80
C ARG A 82 -19.59 3.29 -8.45
N GLY A 83 -18.66 3.93 -7.72
CA GLY A 83 -17.32 4.23 -8.21
C GLY A 83 -17.17 5.64 -8.82
N ASP A 84 -18.25 6.42 -8.93
CA ASP A 84 -18.17 7.83 -9.30
C ASP A 84 -17.37 8.62 -8.27
N ILE A 85 -16.63 9.61 -8.75
CA ILE A 85 -15.73 10.42 -7.92
C ILE A 85 -16.27 11.84 -7.84
N LEU A 86 -16.46 12.30 -6.61
CA LEU A 86 -17.05 13.59 -6.29
C LEU A 86 -16.02 14.54 -5.69
N THR A 87 -16.15 15.84 -5.99
CA THR A 87 -15.47 16.89 -5.25
C THR A 87 -16.10 17.09 -3.87
N GLU A 88 -15.44 17.83 -3.00
CA GLU A 88 -16.00 18.17 -1.69
C GLU A 88 -17.28 19.01 -1.84
N ASP A 89 -17.29 19.96 -2.76
CA ASP A 89 -18.48 20.80 -3.02
C ASP A 89 -19.65 19.97 -3.52
N GLN A 90 -19.44 19.08 -4.50
CA GLN A 90 -20.47 18.17 -5.00
C GLN A 90 -20.99 17.23 -3.91
N TYR A 91 -20.13 16.73 -3.04
CA TYR A 91 -20.53 15.90 -1.92
C TYR A 91 -21.42 16.68 -0.94
N ASN A 92 -21.05 17.90 -0.59
CA ASN A 92 -21.82 18.77 0.31
C ASN A 92 -23.17 19.12 -0.30
N ASP A 93 -23.22 19.50 -1.59
CA ASP A 93 -24.46 19.79 -2.32
C ASP A 93 -25.43 18.59 -2.33
N ILE A 94 -24.88 17.37 -2.41
CA ILE A 94 -25.72 16.15 -2.34
C ILE A 94 -26.23 15.96 -0.92
N ILE A 95 -25.37 16.08 0.09
CA ILE A 95 -25.77 15.92 1.50
C ILE A 95 -26.87 16.89 1.89
N GLU A 96 -26.81 18.15 1.43
CA GLU A 96 -27.83 19.17 1.71
C GLU A 96 -29.18 18.85 1.05
N LYS A 97 -29.19 18.16 -0.09
CA LYS A 97 -30.40 17.77 -0.84
C LYS A 97 -30.96 16.43 -0.41
N LEU A 98 -30.30 15.69 0.46
CA LEU A 98 -30.76 14.38 0.93
C LEU A 98 -32.03 14.53 1.79
N PRO A 99 -32.95 13.54 1.72
CA PRO A 99 -34.09 13.47 2.63
C PRO A 99 -33.62 13.43 4.10
N GLU A 100 -34.39 14.10 4.98
CA GLU A 100 -34.13 14.03 6.42
C GLU A 100 -34.12 12.59 6.91
N GLY A 101 -33.06 12.22 7.67
CA GLY A 101 -32.89 10.88 8.21
C GLY A 101 -32.07 9.92 7.34
N ASN A 102 -31.75 10.24 6.08
CA ASN A 102 -30.94 9.38 5.22
C ASN A 102 -29.58 9.04 5.86
N GLN A 103 -28.94 10.02 6.50
CA GLN A 103 -27.67 9.87 7.20
C GLN A 103 -27.73 8.94 8.42
N MET A 104 -28.92 8.74 9.00
CA MET A 104 -29.13 7.89 10.19
C MET A 104 -29.33 6.41 9.84
N LEU A 105 -29.53 6.09 8.56
CA LEU A 105 -29.66 4.71 8.08
C LEU A 105 -28.33 3.95 8.28
N ASP A 106 -28.41 2.62 8.32
CA ASP A 106 -27.23 1.76 8.34
C ASP A 106 -26.45 1.91 7.01
N ASP A 107 -25.11 1.87 7.06
CA ASP A 107 -24.26 1.96 5.86
C ASP A 107 -24.52 0.84 4.83
N LYS A 108 -25.18 -0.23 5.24
CA LYS A 108 -25.60 -1.34 4.37
C LYS A 108 -27.01 -1.18 3.78
N ASP A 109 -27.75 -0.16 4.18
CA ASP A 109 -29.09 0.09 3.64
C ASP A 109 -28.99 0.54 2.17
N PRO A 110 -29.67 -0.11 1.22
CA PRO A 110 -29.66 0.28 -0.19
C PRO A 110 -30.08 1.73 -0.44
N ASN A 111 -30.92 2.29 0.44
CA ASN A 111 -31.46 3.65 0.31
C ASN A 111 -30.56 4.72 0.95
N LYS A 112 -29.48 4.32 1.65
CA LYS A 112 -28.53 5.28 2.21
C LYS A 112 -27.51 5.69 1.17
N PHE A 113 -27.37 7.01 0.96
CA PHE A 113 -26.23 7.53 0.20
C PHE A 113 -24.92 7.38 1.00
N VAL A 114 -23.95 6.67 0.43
CA VAL A 114 -22.65 6.45 1.06
C VAL A 114 -21.56 6.84 0.07
N ALA A 115 -20.78 7.86 0.42
CA ALA A 115 -19.55 8.21 -0.25
C ALA A 115 -18.44 8.41 0.80
N LYS A 116 -17.28 7.81 0.56
CA LYS A 116 -16.15 7.83 1.50
C LYS A 116 -14.87 8.23 0.79
N MET A 117 -13.82 8.53 1.57
CA MET A 117 -12.46 8.80 1.09
C MET A 117 -11.47 7.76 1.63
N GLY A 118 -10.32 7.67 0.97
CA GLY A 118 -9.17 6.91 1.45
C GLY A 118 -9.30 5.41 1.31
N ALA A 119 -8.49 4.69 2.07
CA ALA A 119 -8.41 3.24 2.01
C ALA A 119 -9.68 2.53 2.51
N GLU A 120 -10.46 3.16 3.40
CA GLU A 120 -11.76 2.64 3.87
C GLU A 120 -12.73 2.50 2.70
N ALA A 121 -12.83 3.53 1.86
CA ALA A 121 -13.67 3.51 0.67
C ALA A 121 -13.24 2.42 -0.33
N ILE A 122 -11.93 2.31 -0.59
CA ILE A 122 -11.41 1.28 -1.50
C ILE A 122 -11.63 -0.11 -0.94
N TYR A 123 -11.53 -0.29 0.39
CA TYR A 123 -11.81 -1.56 1.04
C TYR A 123 -13.28 -1.99 0.81
N ASP A 124 -14.23 -1.09 1.04
CA ASP A 124 -15.66 -1.37 0.85
C ASP A 124 -15.96 -1.72 -0.61
N LEU A 125 -15.39 -0.97 -1.57
CA LEU A 125 -15.55 -1.25 -3.00
C LEU A 125 -14.97 -2.61 -3.41
N LEU A 126 -13.83 -3.02 -2.84
CA LEU A 126 -13.18 -4.30 -3.15
C LEU A 126 -13.87 -5.48 -2.45
N ALA A 127 -14.37 -5.28 -1.23
CA ALA A 127 -15.06 -6.33 -0.47
C ALA A 127 -16.38 -6.76 -1.10
N ASP A 128 -17.11 -5.79 -1.68
CA ASP A 128 -18.40 -6.02 -2.35
C ASP A 128 -18.27 -6.40 -3.84
N LEU A 129 -17.03 -6.60 -4.34
CA LEU A 129 -16.81 -6.87 -5.76
C LEU A 129 -17.11 -8.33 -6.10
N ASP A 130 -18.09 -8.55 -6.98
CA ASP A 130 -18.33 -9.88 -7.57
C ASP A 130 -17.38 -10.14 -8.75
N LEU A 131 -16.36 -10.97 -8.48
CA LEU A 131 -15.35 -11.32 -9.45
C LEU A 131 -15.90 -12.17 -10.62
N ASP A 132 -16.93 -13.00 -10.36
CA ASP A 132 -17.49 -13.87 -11.38
C ASP A 132 -18.32 -13.07 -12.40
N SER A 133 -19.18 -12.18 -11.92
CA SER A 133 -19.94 -11.25 -12.75
C SER A 133 -19.02 -10.33 -13.56
N LEU A 134 -18.00 -9.75 -12.90
CA LEU A 134 -17.02 -8.89 -13.56
C LEU A 134 -16.23 -9.63 -14.65
N ALA A 135 -15.82 -10.87 -14.41
CA ALA A 135 -15.10 -11.66 -15.41
C ALA A 135 -15.96 -11.94 -16.63
N ASN A 136 -17.25 -12.28 -16.44
CA ASN A 136 -18.16 -12.53 -17.54
C ASN A 136 -18.42 -11.26 -18.37
N SER A 137 -18.69 -10.12 -17.72
CA SER A 137 -18.89 -8.85 -18.42
C SER A 137 -17.66 -8.41 -19.23
N LEU A 138 -16.45 -8.67 -18.71
CA LEU A 138 -15.20 -8.36 -19.42
C LEU A 138 -14.95 -9.29 -20.62
N ARG A 139 -15.36 -10.57 -20.54
CA ARG A 139 -15.31 -11.50 -21.67
C ARG A 139 -16.25 -11.06 -22.78
N ASP A 140 -17.50 -10.74 -22.43
CA ASP A 140 -18.50 -10.27 -23.39
C ASP A 140 -18.04 -8.97 -24.06
N ARG A 141 -17.50 -8.04 -23.28
CA ARG A 141 -16.92 -6.80 -23.81
C ARG A 141 -15.73 -7.08 -24.73
N ALA A 142 -14.80 -7.97 -24.37
CA ALA A 142 -13.67 -8.32 -25.21
C ALA A 142 -14.09 -9.03 -26.50
N PHE A 143 -15.23 -9.74 -26.50
CA PHE A 143 -15.75 -10.41 -27.68
C PHE A 143 -16.44 -9.41 -28.62
N ASN A 144 -17.29 -8.52 -28.09
CA ASN A 144 -18.15 -7.62 -28.85
C ASN A 144 -17.48 -6.29 -29.25
N GLU A 145 -16.31 -5.95 -28.67
CA GLU A 145 -15.65 -4.66 -28.93
C GLU A 145 -14.99 -4.64 -30.31
N ASN A 146 -15.31 -3.63 -31.11
CA ASN A 146 -14.74 -3.44 -32.46
C ASN A 146 -13.36 -2.78 -32.45
N SER A 147 -13.04 -1.99 -31.40
CA SER A 147 -11.74 -1.32 -31.28
C SER A 147 -10.69 -2.25 -30.70
N GLN A 148 -9.63 -2.52 -31.45
CA GLN A 148 -8.52 -3.37 -31.01
C GLN A 148 -7.86 -2.87 -29.70
N GLN A 149 -7.79 -1.56 -29.52
CA GLN A 149 -7.21 -0.96 -28.31
C GLN A 149 -8.09 -1.27 -27.07
N ARG A 150 -9.40 -1.05 -27.17
CA ARG A 150 -10.35 -1.33 -26.07
C ARG A 150 -10.45 -2.83 -25.79
N LYS A 151 -10.38 -3.66 -26.83
CA LYS A 151 -10.31 -5.11 -26.68
C LYS A 151 -9.09 -5.55 -25.90
N ASN A 152 -7.92 -5.04 -26.24
CA ASN A 152 -6.67 -5.34 -25.53
C ASN A 152 -6.70 -4.84 -24.05
N GLU A 153 -7.34 -3.70 -23.80
CA GLU A 153 -7.54 -3.20 -22.44
C GLU A 153 -8.45 -4.13 -21.64
N ALA A 154 -9.60 -4.53 -22.20
CA ALA A 154 -10.50 -5.50 -21.58
C ALA A 154 -9.80 -6.83 -21.26
N LEU A 155 -8.99 -7.35 -22.18
CA LEU A 155 -8.22 -8.58 -21.98
C LEU A 155 -7.18 -8.44 -20.86
N LYS A 156 -6.44 -7.33 -20.81
CA LYS A 156 -5.48 -7.05 -19.71
C LYS A 156 -6.19 -6.95 -18.36
N ARG A 157 -7.35 -6.31 -18.32
CA ARG A 157 -8.17 -6.22 -17.13
C ARG A 157 -8.69 -7.59 -16.70
N LEU A 158 -9.20 -8.38 -17.66
CA LEU A 158 -9.65 -9.75 -17.44
C LEU A 158 -8.55 -10.64 -16.85
N GLN A 159 -7.32 -10.53 -17.33
CA GLN A 159 -6.18 -11.29 -16.80
C GLN A 159 -5.97 -11.03 -15.29
N VAL A 160 -6.10 -9.78 -14.83
CA VAL A 160 -6.00 -9.45 -13.41
C VAL A 160 -7.18 -10.03 -12.64
N VAL A 161 -8.40 -9.87 -13.14
CA VAL A 161 -9.62 -10.41 -12.50
C VAL A 161 -9.55 -11.93 -12.36
N GLU A 162 -9.13 -12.65 -13.40
CA GLU A 162 -8.97 -14.11 -13.38
C GLU A 162 -7.91 -14.57 -12.38
N SER A 163 -6.84 -13.81 -12.19
CA SER A 163 -5.82 -14.15 -11.18
C SER A 163 -6.36 -14.09 -9.75
N PHE A 164 -7.27 -13.16 -9.46
CA PHE A 164 -7.95 -13.11 -8.15
C PHE A 164 -9.07 -14.14 -8.05
N ARG A 165 -9.81 -14.38 -9.14
CA ARG A 165 -10.88 -15.37 -9.19
C ARG A 165 -10.36 -16.79 -8.97
N SER A 166 -9.24 -17.17 -9.60
CA SER A 166 -8.61 -18.48 -9.41
C SER A 166 -8.00 -18.67 -8.02
N ALA A 167 -7.69 -17.58 -7.31
CA ALA A 167 -7.13 -17.60 -5.96
C ALA A 167 -8.13 -17.14 -4.88
N LYS A 168 -9.44 -17.20 -5.14
CA LYS A 168 -10.52 -16.62 -4.34
C LYS A 168 -10.47 -17.02 -2.86
N ASP A 169 -10.09 -18.26 -2.57
CA ASP A 169 -10.05 -18.79 -1.21
C ASP A 169 -8.83 -18.31 -0.42
N ILE A 170 -7.75 -17.94 -1.11
CA ILE A 170 -6.47 -17.55 -0.50
C ILE A 170 -6.26 -16.04 -0.56
N ASN A 171 -6.52 -15.43 -1.71
CA ASN A 171 -6.23 -14.03 -2.01
C ASN A 171 -7.51 -13.26 -2.38
N LYS A 172 -8.14 -12.67 -1.38
CA LYS A 172 -9.26 -11.76 -1.60
C LYS A 172 -8.77 -10.38 -2.03
N PRO A 173 -9.53 -9.66 -2.89
CA PRO A 173 -9.15 -8.31 -3.32
C PRO A 173 -8.93 -7.33 -2.18
N GLU A 174 -9.71 -7.40 -1.10
CA GLU A 174 -9.57 -6.55 0.08
C GLU A 174 -8.24 -6.75 0.83
N ASN A 175 -7.51 -7.85 0.62
CA ASN A 175 -6.19 -8.09 1.23
C ASN A 175 -5.10 -7.12 0.71
N MET A 176 -5.38 -6.37 -0.35
CA MET A 176 -4.50 -5.28 -0.80
C MET A 176 -4.54 -4.06 0.12
N ILE A 177 -5.46 -4.04 1.09
CA ILE A 177 -5.61 -3.00 2.09
C ILE A 177 -5.04 -3.49 3.42
N ILE A 178 -4.10 -2.74 3.97
CA ILE A 178 -3.37 -3.09 5.20
C ILE A 178 -4.13 -2.52 6.40
N LYS A 179 -4.57 -3.38 7.30
CA LYS A 179 -5.13 -3.03 8.62
C LYS A 179 -4.09 -3.21 9.73
N VAL A 180 -3.25 -4.22 9.59
CA VAL A 180 -2.17 -4.53 10.52
C VAL A 180 -0.85 -4.56 9.75
N LEU A 181 0.07 -3.67 10.11
CA LEU A 181 1.37 -3.55 9.45
C LEU A 181 2.38 -4.46 10.14
N PRO A 182 3.04 -5.40 9.43
CA PRO A 182 4.08 -6.23 10.02
C PRO A 182 5.35 -5.43 10.30
N VAL A 183 6.02 -5.75 11.40
CA VAL A 183 7.30 -5.17 11.80
C VAL A 183 8.37 -6.25 11.73
N ILE A 184 9.40 -6.01 10.92
CA ILE A 184 10.49 -6.97 10.74
C ILE A 184 11.28 -7.16 12.05
N PRO A 185 11.90 -8.35 12.25
CA PRO A 185 12.68 -8.64 13.44
C PRO A 185 13.80 -7.63 13.71
N PRO A 186 14.15 -7.39 14.99
CA PRO A 186 15.15 -6.39 15.38
C PRO A 186 16.52 -6.56 14.74
N GLU A 187 17.00 -7.78 14.51
CA GLU A 187 18.31 -8.02 13.88
C GLU A 187 18.35 -7.65 12.40
N LEU A 188 17.22 -7.59 11.71
CA LEU A 188 17.14 -7.10 10.33
C LEU A 188 17.17 -5.57 10.22
N ARG A 189 17.03 -4.87 11.36
CA ARG A 189 17.07 -3.41 11.47
C ARG A 189 17.92 -2.96 12.68
N PRO A 190 19.21 -3.28 12.68
CA PRO A 190 20.05 -3.15 13.86
C PRO A 190 20.20 -1.71 14.32
N LEU A 191 20.41 -1.56 15.64
CA LEU A 191 20.84 -0.35 16.32
C LEU A 191 22.21 -0.64 16.92
N ILE A 192 23.26 0.02 16.41
CA ILE A 192 24.64 -0.23 16.77
C ILE A 192 25.19 0.95 17.56
N PRO A 193 25.68 0.76 18.80
CA PRO A 193 26.35 1.82 19.53
C PRO A 193 27.70 2.15 18.87
N LEU A 194 27.97 3.43 18.74
CA LEU A 194 29.26 3.97 18.28
C LEU A 194 29.99 4.61 19.45
N ASP A 195 31.30 4.81 19.28
CA ASP A 195 32.10 5.53 20.25
C ASP A 195 31.56 6.95 20.49
N GLY A 196 31.60 7.43 21.74
CA GLY A 196 31.06 8.72 22.12
C GLY A 196 29.55 8.74 22.37
N GLY A 197 28.91 7.60 22.68
CA GLY A 197 27.51 7.51 23.09
C GLY A 197 26.49 7.73 21.95
N ARG A 198 26.93 7.76 20.70
CA ARG A 198 26.07 7.86 19.53
C ARG A 198 25.64 6.48 19.06
N PHE A 199 24.50 6.42 18.37
CA PHE A 199 23.98 5.17 17.79
C PHE A 199 23.85 5.31 16.28
N ALA A 200 24.33 4.29 15.54
CA ALA A 200 23.99 4.10 14.15
C ALA A 200 22.72 3.24 14.05
N THR A 201 21.76 3.70 13.31
CA THR A 201 20.49 2.99 13.13
C THR A 201 20.21 2.74 11.66
N SER A 202 19.44 1.67 11.38
CA SER A 202 18.91 1.43 10.04
C SER A 202 17.85 2.48 9.68
N ASP A 203 17.84 2.92 8.43
CA ASP A 203 16.83 3.86 7.91
C ASP A 203 15.39 3.36 8.13
N VAL A 204 15.19 2.04 8.11
CA VAL A 204 13.89 1.40 8.35
C VAL A 204 13.33 1.70 9.74
N ASN A 205 14.19 1.83 10.76
CA ASN A 205 13.74 2.20 12.11
C ASN A 205 13.13 3.61 12.14
N ASP A 206 13.69 4.52 11.39
CA ASP A 206 13.18 5.90 11.27
C ASP A 206 11.83 5.93 10.55
N LEU A 207 11.68 5.12 9.51
CA LEU A 207 10.41 4.98 8.79
C LEU A 207 9.32 4.35 9.67
N TYR A 208 9.63 3.28 10.43
CA TYR A 208 8.68 2.72 11.41
C TYR A 208 8.33 3.74 12.51
N ARG A 209 9.29 4.48 13.02
CA ARG A 209 9.05 5.53 14.01
C ARG A 209 8.06 6.57 13.49
N ARG A 210 8.19 7.01 12.24
CA ARG A 210 7.25 7.94 11.59
C ARG A 210 5.83 7.37 11.54
N VAL A 211 5.69 6.10 11.14
CA VAL A 211 4.37 5.43 11.12
C VAL A 211 3.76 5.39 12.53
N ILE A 212 4.51 4.99 13.54
CA ILE A 212 4.02 4.91 14.93
C ILE A 212 3.57 6.28 15.44
N ILE A 213 4.39 7.32 15.23
CA ILE A 213 4.06 8.69 15.67
C ILE A 213 2.76 9.17 15.00
N ARG A 214 2.61 8.99 13.68
CA ARG A 214 1.40 9.38 12.94
C ARG A 214 0.18 8.57 13.38
N ASN A 215 0.33 7.27 13.57
CA ASN A 215 -0.75 6.41 14.04
C ASN A 215 -1.23 6.82 15.45
N ASN A 216 -0.31 7.05 16.38
CA ASN A 216 -0.65 7.48 17.74
C ASN A 216 -1.28 8.89 17.77
N ARG A 217 -0.79 9.80 16.94
CA ARG A 217 -1.38 11.14 16.79
C ARG A 217 -2.80 11.06 16.25
N LEU A 218 -3.03 10.27 15.20
CA LEU A 218 -4.36 10.07 14.65
C LEU A 218 -5.31 9.43 15.67
N LYS A 219 -4.84 8.46 16.47
CA LYS A 219 -5.62 7.86 17.55
C LYS A 219 -6.10 8.93 18.54
N ARG A 220 -5.18 9.76 19.01
CA ARG A 220 -5.49 10.84 19.96
C ARG A 220 -6.46 11.87 19.35
N LEU A 221 -6.29 12.25 18.08
CA LEU A 221 -7.20 13.19 17.41
C LEU A 221 -8.61 12.62 17.25
N LYS A 222 -8.75 11.31 17.00
CA LYS A 222 -10.06 10.64 17.00
C LYS A 222 -10.71 10.63 18.38
N GLU A 223 -9.94 10.38 19.44
CA GLU A 223 -10.43 10.37 20.83
C GLU A 223 -11.00 11.74 21.26
N ILE A 224 -10.34 12.83 20.85
CA ILE A 224 -10.81 14.21 21.15
C ILE A 224 -11.83 14.73 20.14
N LYS A 225 -12.29 13.90 19.17
CA LYS A 225 -13.24 14.28 18.11
C LYS A 225 -12.82 15.56 17.38
N ALA A 226 -11.56 15.61 16.93
CA ALA A 226 -11.03 16.74 16.17
C ALA A 226 -11.82 16.97 14.85
N PRO A 227 -11.83 18.21 14.31
CA PRO A 227 -12.49 18.53 13.04
C PRO A 227 -12.05 17.62 11.88
N ASP A 228 -12.97 17.31 10.98
CA ASP A 228 -12.75 16.35 9.87
C ASP A 228 -11.60 16.76 8.95
N VAL A 229 -11.38 18.05 8.74
CA VAL A 229 -10.27 18.55 7.92
C VAL A 229 -8.91 18.12 8.50
N ILE A 230 -8.77 18.20 9.84
CA ILE A 230 -7.55 17.80 10.54
C ILE A 230 -7.41 16.27 10.49
N LEU A 231 -8.50 15.53 10.71
CA LEU A 231 -8.53 14.07 10.64
C LEU A 231 -8.16 13.57 9.24
N ARG A 232 -8.70 14.18 8.18
CA ARG A 232 -8.37 13.86 6.79
C ARG A 232 -6.87 14.04 6.49
N ASN A 233 -6.31 15.18 6.91
CA ASN A 233 -4.89 15.43 6.72
C ASN A 233 -4.00 14.42 7.45
N GLU A 234 -4.30 14.07 8.70
CA GLU A 234 -3.52 13.07 9.44
C GLU A 234 -3.70 11.65 8.87
N LYS A 235 -4.90 11.30 8.38
CA LYS A 235 -5.12 10.04 7.65
C LYS A 235 -4.26 9.97 6.38
N ARG A 236 -4.20 11.06 5.59
CA ARG A 236 -3.33 11.20 4.42
C ARG A 236 -1.86 11.04 4.81
N MET A 237 -1.42 11.71 5.88
CA MET A 237 -0.03 11.63 6.34
C MET A 237 0.33 10.23 6.85
N LEU A 238 -0.61 9.48 7.42
CA LEU A 238 -0.41 8.08 7.80
C LEU A 238 -0.24 7.19 6.55
N GLN A 239 -1.09 7.34 5.53
CA GLN A 239 -0.95 6.66 4.24
C GLN A 239 0.43 6.93 3.64
N GLU A 240 0.85 8.19 3.59
CA GLU A 240 2.16 8.58 3.07
C GLU A 240 3.35 8.02 3.88
N ALA A 241 3.22 7.90 5.20
CA ALA A 241 4.25 7.31 6.05
C ALA A 241 4.43 5.80 5.78
N VAL A 242 3.32 5.08 5.59
CA VAL A 242 3.35 3.65 5.22
C VAL A 242 3.88 3.47 3.81
N ASP A 243 3.50 4.31 2.86
CA ASP A 243 4.03 4.29 1.48
C ASP A 243 5.55 4.44 1.47
N SER A 244 6.08 5.38 2.26
CA SER A 244 7.53 5.60 2.37
C SER A 244 8.27 4.42 3.01
N LEU A 245 7.64 3.72 3.96
CA LEU A 245 8.20 2.52 4.57
C LEU A 245 8.29 1.37 3.56
N LEU A 246 7.24 1.17 2.76
CA LEU A 246 7.16 0.07 1.80
C LEU A 246 8.01 0.33 0.55
N ASP A 247 7.86 1.49 -0.07
CA ASP A 247 8.65 1.90 -1.24
C ASP A 247 8.79 3.43 -1.35
N ASN A 248 9.83 3.97 -0.77
CA ASN A 248 10.10 5.41 -0.76
C ASN A 248 10.40 5.97 -2.17
N SER A 249 10.89 5.15 -3.09
CA SER A 249 11.25 5.58 -4.45
C SER A 249 10.04 5.80 -5.37
N ARG A 250 8.89 5.18 -5.05
CA ARG A 250 7.65 5.35 -5.82
C ARG A 250 6.85 6.59 -5.46
N LYS A 251 7.22 7.26 -4.40
CA LYS A 251 6.60 8.50 -3.96
C LYS A 251 7.09 9.69 -4.80
N SER A 252 6.22 10.66 -5.08
CA SER A 252 6.59 11.90 -5.80
C SER A 252 7.67 12.69 -5.07
N THR A 253 7.58 12.73 -3.72
CA THR A 253 8.58 13.35 -2.87
C THR A 253 9.09 12.32 -1.88
N ALA A 254 10.27 11.77 -2.14
CA ALA A 254 10.89 10.79 -1.26
C ALA A 254 11.23 11.40 0.11
N VAL A 255 11.01 10.63 1.17
CA VAL A 255 11.42 11.02 2.52
C VAL A 255 12.95 10.97 2.61
N LYS A 256 13.53 12.06 3.12
CA LYS A 256 14.97 12.24 3.23
C LYS A 256 15.42 12.31 4.70
N SER A 257 16.69 11.98 4.93
CA SER A 257 17.38 12.25 6.19
C SER A 257 17.76 13.74 6.30
N ASP A 258 18.24 14.14 7.47
CA ASP A 258 18.74 15.50 7.71
C ASP A 258 19.89 15.89 6.76
N ALA A 259 20.67 14.90 6.31
CA ALA A 259 21.70 15.07 5.29
C ALA A 259 21.17 15.06 3.84
N ASN A 260 19.88 15.29 3.63
CA ASN A 260 19.20 15.35 2.31
C ASN A 260 19.30 14.03 1.46
N ARG A 261 19.71 12.92 2.08
CA ARG A 261 19.75 11.58 1.46
C ARG A 261 18.39 10.91 1.58
N ALA A 262 17.87 10.32 0.50
CA ALA A 262 16.63 9.53 0.55
C ALA A 262 16.81 8.31 1.50
N LEU A 263 15.84 8.11 2.39
CA LEU A 263 15.83 6.97 3.30
C LEU A 263 15.55 5.67 2.54
N LYS A 264 16.28 4.62 2.91
CA LYS A 264 16.17 3.29 2.30
C LYS A 264 14.94 2.56 2.82
N SER A 265 13.98 2.29 1.93
CA SER A 265 12.73 1.59 2.25
C SER A 265 12.91 0.06 2.29
N LEU A 266 11.87 -0.68 2.69
CA LEU A 266 11.87 -2.14 2.65
C LEU A 266 12.07 -2.68 1.23
N SER A 267 11.43 -2.07 0.23
CA SER A 267 11.62 -2.41 -1.18
C SER A 267 13.06 -2.22 -1.65
N ASP A 268 13.72 -1.13 -1.22
CA ASP A 268 15.10 -0.83 -1.57
C ASP A 268 16.10 -1.82 -0.94
N SER A 269 15.72 -2.48 0.15
CA SER A 269 16.53 -3.55 0.75
C SER A 269 16.52 -4.84 -0.08
N LEU A 270 15.54 -5.02 -0.96
CA LEU A 270 15.38 -6.22 -1.79
C LEU A 270 15.89 -6.03 -3.20
N LYS A 271 15.64 -4.84 -3.80
CA LYS A 271 15.97 -4.52 -5.20
C LYS A 271 17.38 -3.93 -5.39
N GLY A 272 17.87 -3.97 -6.62
CA GLY A 272 19.14 -3.35 -7.01
C GLY A 272 20.38 -4.22 -6.76
N LYS A 273 21.57 -3.65 -7.06
CA LYS A 273 22.85 -4.37 -6.96
C LYS A 273 23.21 -4.77 -5.52
N GLN A 274 22.85 -3.94 -4.55
CA GLN A 274 23.07 -4.15 -3.11
C GLN A 274 21.85 -4.77 -2.40
N GLY A 275 20.79 -5.13 -3.15
CA GLY A 275 19.62 -5.78 -2.62
C GLY A 275 19.86 -7.24 -2.28
N ARG A 276 19.02 -7.80 -1.40
CA ARG A 276 19.13 -9.18 -0.92
C ARG A 276 19.13 -10.21 -2.04
N PHE A 277 18.33 -10.00 -3.10
CA PHE A 277 18.29 -10.94 -4.22
C PHE A 277 19.63 -11.06 -4.91
N ARG A 278 20.26 -9.97 -5.29
CA ARG A 278 21.53 -10.00 -6.04
C ARG A 278 22.74 -10.23 -5.15
N GLN A 279 22.76 -9.71 -3.92
CA GLN A 279 23.93 -9.73 -3.06
C GLN A 279 24.03 -10.99 -2.20
N ASN A 280 22.89 -11.59 -1.79
CA ASN A 280 22.88 -12.66 -0.80
C ASN A 280 22.20 -13.96 -1.30
N LEU A 281 21.35 -13.91 -2.32
CA LEU A 281 20.63 -15.08 -2.82
C LEU A 281 21.20 -15.63 -4.13
N LEU A 282 21.40 -14.78 -5.14
CA LEU A 282 21.97 -15.19 -6.43
C LEU A 282 23.47 -15.46 -6.35
N GLY A 283 24.16 -14.84 -5.41
CA GLY A 283 25.58 -15.06 -5.13
C GLY A 283 25.84 -14.87 -3.65
N LYS A 284 26.62 -15.77 -3.06
CA LYS A 284 27.00 -15.73 -1.64
C LYS A 284 28.50 -15.75 -1.52
N ARG A 285 29.03 -15.13 -0.46
CA ARG A 285 30.42 -15.37 -0.05
C ARG A 285 30.51 -16.77 0.55
N VAL A 286 31.54 -17.51 0.18
CA VAL A 286 31.75 -18.88 0.61
C VAL A 286 33.08 -18.99 1.32
N ASP A 287 33.16 -19.94 2.27
CA ASP A 287 34.40 -20.35 2.91
C ASP A 287 35.19 -21.28 1.98
N TYR A 288 36.41 -21.64 2.38
CA TYR A 288 37.33 -22.51 1.64
C TYR A 288 37.63 -21.99 0.22
N SER A 289 37.78 -20.69 0.06
CA SER A 289 38.13 -20.04 -1.21
C SER A 289 39.43 -19.27 -1.05
N ALA A 290 40.23 -19.26 -2.13
CA ALA A 290 41.49 -18.53 -2.18
C ALA A 290 41.53 -17.66 -3.45
N ARG A 291 42.43 -16.67 -3.42
CA ARG A 291 42.74 -15.82 -4.56
C ARG A 291 44.25 -15.61 -4.62
N SER A 292 44.82 -15.85 -5.78
CA SER A 292 46.24 -15.64 -6.03
C SER A 292 46.46 -14.83 -7.29
N VAL A 293 47.70 -14.35 -7.45
CA VAL A 293 48.14 -13.67 -8.67
C VAL A 293 48.43 -14.74 -9.72
N ILE A 294 47.91 -14.56 -10.91
CA ILE A 294 48.22 -15.38 -12.06
C ILE A 294 49.35 -14.69 -12.82
N VAL A 295 50.49 -15.39 -12.97
CA VAL A 295 51.66 -14.89 -13.68
C VAL A 295 52.03 -15.84 -14.83
N VAL A 296 52.75 -15.33 -15.80
CA VAL A 296 53.32 -16.15 -16.88
C VAL A 296 54.46 -16.99 -16.31
N GLY A 297 54.32 -18.29 -16.42
CA GLY A 297 55.37 -19.25 -16.04
C GLY A 297 55.86 -19.97 -17.29
N PRO A 298 56.92 -19.47 -17.98
CA PRO A 298 57.39 -20.05 -19.26
C PRO A 298 57.92 -21.48 -19.13
N GLU A 299 58.24 -21.90 -17.88
CA GLU A 299 58.73 -23.23 -17.58
C GLU A 299 57.65 -24.25 -17.21
N LEU A 300 56.40 -23.79 -17.05
CA LEU A 300 55.25 -24.63 -16.66
C LEU A 300 54.51 -25.14 -17.87
N ASN A 301 54.13 -26.40 -17.85
CA ASN A 301 53.24 -26.98 -18.85
C ASN A 301 51.77 -26.65 -18.53
N MET A 302 50.91 -26.78 -19.54
CA MET A 302 49.46 -26.59 -19.36
C MET A 302 48.91 -27.68 -18.41
N GLY A 303 48.53 -27.32 -17.22
CA GLY A 303 48.08 -28.22 -16.14
C GLY A 303 49.02 -28.30 -14.93
N GLU A 304 50.14 -27.60 -14.94
CA GLU A 304 51.00 -27.39 -13.80
C GLU A 304 50.68 -26.04 -13.15
N CYS A 305 50.58 -26.04 -11.81
CA CYS A 305 50.26 -24.83 -11.02
C CYS A 305 51.39 -24.49 -10.08
#